data_bc046e7b87cd3d8aac9e0cd4d16d8df0
#
_entry.id   bc046e7b87cd3d8aac9e0cd4d16d8df0
#
_cell.length_a   1.000
_cell.length_b   1.000
_cell.length_c   1.000
_cell.angle_alpha   90.00
_cell.angle_beta   90.00
_cell.angle_gamma   90.00
#
_symmetry.space_group_name_H-M   'P 1'
#
loop_
_entity.id
_entity.type
_entity.pdbx_description
1 polymer ?
#
loop_
_entity_poly.entity_id
_entity_poly.type
_entity_poly.pdbx_seq_one_letter_code
_entity_poly.pdbx_strand_id
1 'polypeptide(L)'
;DKLQALWQQEGLKHAAIGVSVKNVTDGKVVYEHNPGMALRPASVLKLLPTSLALKLKGDSLTYQTKVFYTGEIKEGLLQGNIVIEVGGDPCLDSKYFKDAVFTKRLVDSIVGLGIRRIEGAVIIQGEGEQPRIPGSWPWEDIANYYGALYHPFNYRDNTYTVTLASGKPGTRTRVVSVIPSVPGVKLQNEVLASVKQQDDAWIYGGPEASVLLVRGTIPANRSSFAVKGAMHKPASVFRAEIEKELKAKNIIVEKKKGVSTECREWFTVESPLLKEIVFYTNKNSVNLFAEALGALVNPSDFETTVKQELSAIGIDSSGITIKDACGLSPSNALPAEVITDLLLWAKSHLGDSFFASLPRGGIDRGLRVYSADPVLGGNLRAKTGSMFGVRALAGYLSTRNGETLAFTIFVNNYTGDLVKIQETI
;
A
#
# COMPACT_ATOMS: atom_id res chain seq x y z
N ASP A 1 -37.00 -8.68 12.51
CA ASP A 1 -35.71 -8.11 12.90
C ASP A 1 -35.21 -7.19 11.77
N LYS A 2 -34.98 -5.91 12.10
CA LYS A 2 -34.62 -4.89 11.08
C LYS A 2 -33.34 -5.23 10.31
N LEU A 3 -32.34 -5.79 10.98
CA LEU A 3 -31.07 -6.17 10.34
C LEU A 3 -31.24 -7.36 9.39
N GLN A 4 -32.06 -8.35 9.72
CA GLN A 4 -32.36 -9.45 8.79
C GLN A 4 -33.09 -8.96 7.53
N ALA A 5 -33.97 -7.95 7.67
CA ALA A 5 -34.64 -7.35 6.51
C ALA A 5 -33.66 -6.63 5.55
N LEU A 6 -32.55 -6.06 6.07
CA LEU A 6 -31.52 -5.46 5.22
C LEU A 6 -30.85 -6.49 4.30
N TRP A 7 -30.57 -7.69 4.81
CA TRP A 7 -29.92 -8.74 4.03
C TRP A 7 -30.82 -9.33 2.93
N GLN A 8 -32.13 -9.08 2.99
CA GLN A 8 -33.10 -9.51 1.96
C GLN A 8 -33.31 -8.47 0.84
N GLN A 9 -32.65 -7.31 0.92
CA GLN A 9 -32.75 -6.27 -0.11
C GLN A 9 -32.17 -6.76 -1.45
N GLU A 10 -32.68 -6.18 -2.54
CA GLU A 10 -32.13 -6.41 -3.87
C GLU A 10 -30.62 -6.09 -3.91
N GLY A 11 -29.86 -7.01 -4.46
CA GLY A 11 -28.40 -6.93 -4.48
C GLY A 11 -27.70 -7.63 -3.31
N LEU A 12 -28.35 -7.86 -2.19
CA LEU A 12 -27.80 -8.54 -1.00
C LEU A 12 -28.37 -9.93 -0.76
N LYS A 13 -29.58 -10.22 -1.18
CA LYS A 13 -30.28 -11.49 -0.91
C LYS A 13 -29.56 -12.77 -1.37
N HIS A 14 -28.62 -12.65 -2.32
CA HIS A 14 -27.79 -13.75 -2.81
C HIS A 14 -26.31 -13.58 -2.45
N ALA A 15 -25.96 -12.53 -1.70
CA ALA A 15 -24.61 -12.29 -1.21
C ALA A 15 -24.28 -13.21 -0.04
N ALA A 16 -22.99 -13.56 0.09
CA ALA A 16 -22.46 -14.15 1.30
C ALA A 16 -22.09 -13.05 2.28
N ILE A 17 -22.73 -13.04 3.46
CA ILE A 17 -22.62 -11.98 4.46
C ILE A 17 -22.15 -12.57 5.78
N GLY A 18 -21.09 -11.98 6.35
CA GLY A 18 -20.58 -12.27 7.69
C GLY A 18 -20.51 -11.00 8.51
N VAL A 19 -21.11 -11.01 9.69
CA VAL A 19 -21.12 -9.86 10.63
C VAL A 19 -20.81 -10.34 12.03
N SER A 20 -19.94 -9.61 12.72
CA SER A 20 -19.70 -9.75 14.15
C SER A 20 -19.61 -8.37 14.78
N VAL A 21 -20.38 -8.14 15.85
CA VAL A 21 -20.39 -6.89 16.64
C VAL A 21 -20.32 -7.25 18.11
N LYS A 22 -19.29 -6.75 18.79
CA LYS A 22 -19.06 -7.00 20.22
C LYS A 22 -18.83 -5.70 20.98
N ASN A 23 -19.26 -5.66 22.24
CA ASN A 23 -18.97 -4.55 23.13
C ASN A 23 -17.48 -4.58 23.54
N VAL A 24 -16.77 -3.46 23.42
CA VAL A 24 -15.32 -3.37 23.71
C VAL A 24 -15.03 -3.57 25.20
N THR A 25 -15.97 -3.17 26.09
CA THR A 25 -15.74 -3.17 27.55
C THR A 25 -15.77 -4.59 28.14
N ASP A 26 -16.73 -5.41 27.72
CA ASP A 26 -16.96 -6.74 28.32
C ASP A 26 -16.88 -7.91 27.31
N GLY A 27 -16.61 -7.62 26.04
CA GLY A 27 -16.49 -8.61 24.97
C GLY A 27 -17.80 -9.27 24.57
N LYS A 28 -18.95 -8.85 25.15
CA LYS A 28 -20.25 -9.48 24.85
C LYS A 28 -20.67 -9.23 23.41
N VAL A 29 -21.23 -10.26 22.82
CA VAL A 29 -21.86 -10.22 21.51
C VAL A 29 -23.09 -9.31 21.56
N VAL A 30 -23.09 -8.30 20.68
CA VAL A 30 -24.23 -7.40 20.46
C VAL A 30 -25.06 -7.87 19.27
N TYR A 31 -24.39 -8.29 18.19
CA TYR A 31 -25.04 -8.84 17.01
C TYR A 31 -24.09 -9.73 16.22
N GLU A 32 -24.62 -10.83 15.68
CA GLU A 32 -23.89 -11.72 14.78
C GLU A 32 -24.78 -12.22 13.64
N HIS A 33 -24.17 -12.40 12.47
CA HIS A 33 -24.76 -13.05 11.33
C HIS A 33 -23.65 -13.82 10.57
N ASN A 34 -23.68 -15.14 10.57
CA ASN A 34 -22.63 -16.00 10.01
C ASN A 34 -21.20 -15.57 10.40
N PRO A 35 -20.91 -15.28 11.70
CA PRO A 35 -19.64 -14.67 12.11
C PRO A 35 -18.42 -15.53 11.77
N GLY A 36 -18.57 -16.87 11.79
CA GLY A 36 -17.54 -17.86 11.46
C GLY A 36 -17.40 -18.19 9.97
N MET A 37 -18.19 -17.57 9.09
CA MET A 37 -18.07 -17.81 7.66
C MET A 37 -16.80 -17.16 7.10
N ALA A 38 -15.91 -17.96 6.49
CA ALA A 38 -14.69 -17.47 5.86
C ALA A 38 -15.03 -16.72 4.55
N LEU A 39 -14.83 -15.41 4.56
CA LEU A 39 -15.14 -14.50 3.46
C LEU A 39 -13.92 -13.68 3.06
N ARG A 40 -13.92 -13.16 1.82
CA ARG A 40 -12.87 -12.28 1.31
C ARG A 40 -12.92 -10.93 2.04
N PRO A 41 -11.85 -10.54 2.74
CA PRO A 41 -11.82 -9.32 3.53
C PRO A 41 -11.44 -8.07 2.72
N ALA A 42 -10.93 -8.23 1.51
CA ALA A 42 -10.27 -7.16 0.78
C ALA A 42 -9.27 -6.41 1.71
N SER A 43 -9.18 -5.07 1.61
CA SER A 43 -8.22 -4.28 2.41
C SER A 43 -8.49 -4.23 3.92
N VAL A 44 -9.56 -4.84 4.44
CA VAL A 44 -9.72 -5.06 5.88
C VAL A 44 -8.63 -6.00 6.41
N LEU A 45 -8.10 -6.89 5.55
CA LEU A 45 -6.95 -7.74 5.88
C LEU A 45 -5.76 -6.97 6.45
N LYS A 46 -5.55 -5.70 6.05
CA LYS A 46 -4.46 -4.85 6.54
C LYS A 46 -4.44 -4.66 8.05
N LEU A 47 -5.56 -4.89 8.72
CA LEU A 47 -5.61 -4.86 10.19
C LEU A 47 -4.71 -5.93 10.81
N LEU A 48 -4.47 -7.06 10.12
CA LEU A 48 -3.54 -8.11 10.59
C LEU A 48 -2.08 -7.64 10.56
N PRO A 49 -1.47 -7.30 9.41
CA PRO A 49 -0.07 -6.89 9.40
C PRO A 49 0.18 -5.62 10.22
N THR A 50 -0.77 -4.68 10.29
CA THR A 50 -0.60 -3.45 11.07
C THR A 50 -0.63 -3.69 12.57
N SER A 51 -1.53 -4.53 13.08
CA SER A 51 -1.58 -4.88 14.50
C SER A 51 -0.40 -5.78 14.91
N LEU A 52 -0.06 -6.78 14.09
CA LEU A 52 1.03 -7.71 14.41
C LEU A 52 2.40 -7.04 14.32
N ALA A 53 2.63 -6.12 13.39
CA ALA A 53 3.86 -5.35 13.33
C ALA A 53 4.03 -4.51 14.61
N LEU A 54 2.99 -3.81 15.07
CA LEU A 54 3.02 -3.07 16.35
C LEU A 54 3.24 -4.00 17.55
N LYS A 55 2.55 -5.17 17.59
CA LYS A 55 2.71 -6.17 18.65
C LYS A 55 4.14 -6.69 18.77
N LEU A 56 4.74 -7.06 17.64
CA LEU A 56 6.02 -7.77 17.61
C LEU A 56 7.23 -6.85 17.59
N LYS A 57 7.10 -5.63 17.07
CA LYS A 57 8.24 -4.72 16.84
C LYS A 57 8.15 -3.41 17.63
N GLY A 58 7.01 -3.13 18.26
CA GLY A 58 6.75 -1.84 18.89
C GLY A 58 6.41 -0.76 17.90
N ASP A 59 6.06 0.43 18.38
CA ASP A 59 5.58 1.54 17.57
C ASP A 59 6.69 2.51 17.10
N SER A 60 7.87 2.43 17.72
CA SER A 60 9.02 3.30 17.51
C SER A 60 10.11 2.71 16.60
N LEU A 61 9.94 1.48 16.11
CA LEU A 61 10.87 0.89 15.15
C LEU A 61 11.01 1.79 13.90
N THR A 62 12.24 1.84 13.35
CA THR A 62 12.54 2.42 12.04
C THR A 62 13.23 1.39 11.15
N TYR A 63 13.00 1.48 9.84
CA TYR A 63 13.85 0.80 8.85
C TYR A 63 15.10 1.64 8.64
N GLN A 64 16.24 0.99 8.39
CA GLN A 64 17.51 1.68 8.16
C GLN A 64 18.00 1.43 6.74
N THR A 65 18.31 2.50 6.03
CA THR A 65 18.99 2.46 4.73
C THR A 65 20.37 3.08 4.92
N LYS A 66 21.42 2.27 4.74
CA LYS A 66 22.80 2.72 4.93
C LYS A 66 23.45 3.09 3.61
N VAL A 67 24.22 4.14 3.62
CA VAL A 67 24.94 4.63 2.45
C VAL A 67 26.44 4.57 2.74
N PHE A 68 27.16 3.99 1.82
CA PHE A 68 28.61 3.83 1.83
C PHE A 68 29.19 4.44 0.53
N TYR A 69 30.46 4.70 0.56
CA TYR A 69 31.24 4.83 -0.67
C TYR A 69 32.45 3.88 -0.62
N THR A 70 32.96 3.51 -1.79
CA THR A 70 34.17 2.68 -1.88
C THR A 70 35.34 3.51 -2.40
N GLY A 71 36.57 3.10 -2.07
CA GLY A 71 37.79 3.77 -2.50
C GLY A 71 38.06 5.11 -1.81
N GLU A 72 38.76 6.00 -2.49
CA GLU A 72 39.22 7.28 -1.98
C GLU A 72 38.61 8.46 -2.74
N ILE A 73 38.48 9.59 -2.04
CA ILE A 73 38.09 10.88 -2.63
C ILE A 73 39.36 11.74 -2.75
N LYS A 74 39.78 12.05 -3.97
CA LYS A 74 40.94 12.92 -4.25
C LYS A 74 40.56 13.98 -5.25
N GLU A 75 40.79 15.25 -4.91
CA GLU A 75 40.56 16.41 -5.79
C GLU A 75 39.16 16.45 -6.46
N GLY A 76 38.15 16.01 -5.74
CA GLY A 76 36.76 15.95 -6.22
C GLY A 76 36.45 14.71 -7.08
N LEU A 77 37.37 13.74 -7.16
CA LEU A 77 37.16 12.45 -7.78
C LEU A 77 36.97 11.37 -6.73
N LEU A 78 35.81 10.69 -6.75
CA LEU A 78 35.60 9.44 -6.03
C LEU A 78 36.13 8.28 -6.90
N GLN A 79 37.22 7.63 -6.49
CA GLN A 79 37.80 6.47 -7.14
C GLN A 79 37.10 5.17 -6.72
N GLY A 80 35.80 5.14 -6.83
CA GLY A 80 34.96 4.05 -6.32
C GLY A 80 33.50 4.22 -6.65
N ASN A 81 32.67 3.53 -5.89
CA ASN A 81 31.21 3.50 -6.04
C ASN A 81 30.50 4.25 -4.89
N ILE A 82 29.27 4.65 -5.11
CA ILE A 82 28.30 4.89 -4.05
C ILE A 82 27.51 3.59 -3.86
N VAL A 83 27.42 3.09 -2.62
CA VAL A 83 26.75 1.83 -2.32
C VAL A 83 25.62 2.09 -1.32
N ILE A 84 24.43 1.61 -1.64
CA ILE A 84 23.24 1.71 -0.80
C ILE A 84 22.89 0.31 -0.32
N GLU A 85 23.01 0.08 0.98
CA GLU A 85 22.58 -1.14 1.66
C GLU A 85 21.12 -0.96 2.07
N VAL A 86 20.25 -1.85 1.53
CA VAL A 86 18.81 -1.73 1.71
C VAL A 86 18.34 -2.39 3.00
N GLY A 87 17.44 -1.72 3.71
CA GLY A 87 16.80 -2.24 4.93
C GLY A 87 15.31 -2.56 4.76
N GLY A 88 14.81 -2.63 3.54
CA GLY A 88 13.39 -2.88 3.28
C GLY A 88 12.48 -1.69 3.54
N ASP A 89 13.02 -0.47 3.68
CA ASP A 89 12.23 0.74 3.90
C ASP A 89 11.22 0.98 2.75
N PRO A 90 9.89 0.96 3.02
CA PRO A 90 8.90 1.24 1.99
C PRO A 90 8.69 2.74 1.73
N CYS A 91 9.38 3.62 2.47
CA CYS A 91 9.04 5.04 2.58
C CYS A 91 10.02 5.98 1.85
N LEU A 92 11.07 5.46 1.18
CA LEU A 92 12.06 6.30 0.50
C LEU A 92 11.39 7.17 -0.57
N ASP A 93 11.48 8.49 -0.41
CA ASP A 93 10.82 9.51 -1.24
C ASP A 93 9.30 9.29 -1.43
N SER A 94 8.64 8.70 -0.42
CA SER A 94 7.21 8.46 -0.43
C SER A 94 6.43 9.78 -0.35
N LYS A 95 5.35 9.90 -1.13
CA LYS A 95 4.44 11.07 -1.09
C LYS A 95 3.71 11.24 0.25
N TYR A 96 3.69 10.22 1.09
CA TYR A 96 3.05 10.27 2.41
C TYR A 96 3.94 10.93 3.47
N PHE A 97 5.27 10.98 3.22
CA PHE A 97 6.27 11.51 4.16
C PHE A 97 7.11 12.59 3.48
N LYS A 98 6.66 13.83 3.57
CA LYS A 98 7.26 14.95 2.83
C LYS A 98 8.72 15.25 3.21
N ASP A 99 9.12 14.89 4.42
CA ASP A 99 10.47 15.16 4.95
C ASP A 99 11.43 13.98 4.67
N ALA A 100 10.93 12.84 4.20
CA ALA A 100 11.72 11.66 3.89
C ALA A 100 12.31 11.72 2.48
N VAL A 101 13.12 12.74 2.19
CA VAL A 101 13.67 13.02 0.85
C VAL A 101 15.06 12.38 0.71
N PHE A 102 15.10 11.06 0.52
CA PHE A 102 16.33 10.28 0.40
C PHE A 102 17.21 10.75 -0.78
N THR A 103 16.60 10.90 -1.97
CA THR A 103 17.32 11.34 -3.18
C THR A 103 18.02 12.69 -2.94
N LYS A 104 17.31 13.65 -2.39
CA LYS A 104 17.87 14.97 -2.09
C LYS A 104 19.02 14.89 -1.10
N ARG A 105 18.85 14.14 0.00
CA ARG A 105 19.88 13.95 1.02
C ARG A 105 21.14 13.33 0.43
N LEU A 106 21.00 12.30 -0.44
CA LEU A 106 22.13 11.66 -1.09
C LEU A 106 22.88 12.63 -2.01
N VAL A 107 22.17 13.38 -2.85
CA VAL A 107 22.77 14.38 -3.74
C VAL A 107 23.50 15.47 -2.95
N ASP A 108 22.84 16.04 -1.92
CA ASP A 108 23.43 17.09 -1.09
C ASP A 108 24.68 16.57 -0.36
N SER A 109 24.68 15.32 0.09
CA SER A 109 25.84 14.69 0.74
C SER A 109 27.00 14.50 -0.25
N ILE A 110 26.74 14.08 -1.49
CA ILE A 110 27.76 13.95 -2.56
C ILE A 110 28.38 15.34 -2.86
N VAL A 111 27.55 16.37 -3.00
CA VAL A 111 28.01 17.74 -3.19
C VAL A 111 28.83 18.23 -1.99
N GLY A 112 28.39 17.93 -0.77
CA GLY A 112 29.04 18.33 0.48
C GLY A 112 30.44 17.75 0.66
N LEU A 113 30.72 16.56 0.09
CA LEU A 113 32.07 15.98 0.02
C LEU A 113 32.96 16.57 -1.09
N GLY A 114 32.43 17.55 -1.84
CA GLY A 114 33.14 18.17 -2.96
C GLY A 114 33.33 17.25 -4.17
N ILE A 115 32.60 16.15 -4.26
CA ILE A 115 32.69 15.19 -5.37
C ILE A 115 32.12 15.84 -6.63
N ARG A 116 32.93 15.84 -7.69
CA ARG A 116 32.57 16.32 -9.03
C ARG A 116 32.54 15.19 -10.07
N ARG A 117 33.15 14.05 -9.74
CA ARG A 117 33.23 12.88 -10.62
C ARG A 117 33.27 11.61 -9.79
N ILE A 118 32.51 10.61 -10.21
CA ILE A 118 32.45 9.27 -9.63
C ILE A 118 32.92 8.30 -10.72
N GLU A 119 34.03 7.60 -10.48
CA GLU A 119 34.55 6.62 -11.46
C GLU A 119 33.65 5.42 -11.61
N GLY A 120 33.13 4.90 -10.51
CA GLY A 120 32.23 3.76 -10.46
C GLY A 120 30.77 4.13 -10.74
N ALA A 121 29.88 3.49 -10.02
CA ALA A 121 28.43 3.60 -10.18
C ALA A 121 27.71 3.79 -8.85
N VAL A 122 26.40 4.07 -8.92
CA VAL A 122 25.49 3.93 -7.78
C VAL A 122 24.98 2.50 -7.74
N ILE A 123 25.36 1.75 -6.72
CA ILE A 123 25.04 0.34 -6.51
C ILE A 123 24.02 0.23 -5.41
N ILE A 124 22.98 -0.56 -5.64
CA ILE A 124 21.96 -0.92 -4.64
C ILE A 124 22.17 -2.39 -4.31
N GLN A 125 22.55 -2.70 -3.07
CA GLN A 125 22.73 -4.08 -2.63
C GLN A 125 21.37 -4.77 -2.48
N GLY A 126 21.28 -6.06 -2.84
CA GLY A 126 20.03 -6.82 -2.77
C GLY A 126 19.04 -6.54 -3.91
N GLU A 127 19.43 -5.73 -4.90
CA GLU A 127 18.57 -5.38 -6.05
C GLU A 127 18.15 -6.60 -6.89
N GLY A 128 18.99 -7.64 -6.94
CA GLY A 128 18.74 -8.86 -7.74
C GLY A 128 17.66 -9.78 -7.18
N GLU A 129 17.23 -9.58 -5.95
CA GLU A 129 16.13 -10.34 -5.35
C GLU A 129 14.79 -9.87 -5.93
N GLN A 130 14.22 -10.72 -6.80
CA GLN A 130 12.90 -10.43 -7.37
C GLN A 130 11.81 -10.67 -6.32
N PRO A 131 10.90 -9.71 -6.13
CA PRO A 131 9.77 -9.92 -5.24
C PRO A 131 8.88 -11.03 -5.80
N ARG A 132 8.35 -11.85 -4.91
CA ARG A 132 7.34 -12.85 -5.29
C ARG A 132 6.01 -12.13 -5.51
N ILE A 133 5.50 -12.20 -6.73
CA ILE A 133 4.10 -11.87 -6.98
C ILE A 133 3.27 -12.98 -6.38
N PRO A 134 2.33 -12.70 -5.45
CA PRO A 134 1.38 -13.73 -5.02
C PRO A 134 0.65 -14.29 -6.25
N GLY A 135 0.74 -15.60 -6.46
CA GLY A 135 0.18 -16.25 -7.67
C GLY A 135 -1.34 -16.12 -7.83
N SER A 136 -2.01 -15.67 -6.78
CA SER A 136 -3.44 -15.41 -6.74
C SER A 136 -3.83 -13.95 -7.06
N TRP A 137 -2.85 -13.06 -7.30
CA TRP A 137 -3.18 -11.68 -7.70
C TRP A 137 -3.76 -11.67 -9.12
N PRO A 138 -4.87 -10.96 -9.36
CA PRO A 138 -5.43 -10.81 -10.70
C PRO A 138 -4.43 -10.16 -11.65
N TRP A 139 -4.31 -10.72 -12.85
CA TRP A 139 -3.43 -10.20 -13.90
C TRP A 139 -3.67 -8.71 -14.18
N GLU A 140 -4.93 -8.31 -14.16
CA GLU A 140 -5.34 -6.92 -14.42
C GLU A 140 -4.89 -5.93 -13.33
N ASP A 141 -4.57 -6.42 -12.13
CA ASP A 141 -4.19 -5.58 -10.99
C ASP A 141 -2.68 -5.31 -10.93
N ILE A 142 -1.86 -6.24 -11.41
CA ILE A 142 -0.40 -6.27 -11.20
C ILE A 142 0.30 -4.98 -11.66
N ALA A 143 -0.08 -4.44 -12.83
CA ALA A 143 0.58 -3.25 -13.39
C ALA A 143 -0.04 -1.92 -12.91
N ASN A 144 -1.13 -1.95 -12.11
CA ASN A 144 -1.75 -0.76 -11.56
C ASN A 144 -1.12 -0.39 -10.20
N TYR A 145 -1.20 0.87 -9.81
CA TYR A 145 -0.51 1.42 -8.63
C TYR A 145 -0.74 0.64 -7.33
N TYR A 146 -1.90 0.01 -7.17
CA TYR A 146 -2.23 -0.80 -6.00
C TYR A 146 -1.67 -2.24 -6.10
N GLY A 147 -1.19 -2.67 -7.27
CA GLY A 147 -0.40 -3.88 -7.50
C GLY A 147 1.11 -3.66 -7.37
N ALA A 148 1.55 -2.51 -6.84
CA ALA A 148 2.96 -2.24 -6.60
C ALA A 148 3.54 -3.24 -5.60
N LEU A 149 4.54 -4.01 -6.06
CA LEU A 149 5.21 -5.03 -5.26
C LEU A 149 6.13 -4.40 -4.23
N TYR A 150 6.25 -5.07 -3.07
CA TYR A 150 7.27 -4.74 -2.10
C TYR A 150 8.62 -5.36 -2.53
N HIS A 151 9.66 -4.53 -2.50
CA HIS A 151 11.04 -4.90 -2.82
C HIS A 151 11.96 -4.67 -1.61
N PRO A 152 13.15 -5.26 -1.55
CA PRO A 152 14.17 -4.84 -0.58
C PRO A 152 14.51 -3.35 -0.69
N PHE A 153 14.49 -2.79 -1.92
CA PHE A 153 14.60 -1.36 -2.20
C PHE A 153 13.28 -0.83 -2.76
N ASN A 154 12.64 0.08 -2.06
CA ASN A 154 11.42 0.74 -2.51
C ASN A 154 11.69 2.24 -2.74
N TYR A 155 10.98 2.83 -3.70
CA TYR A 155 11.18 4.21 -4.10
C TYR A 155 9.89 4.84 -4.62
N ARG A 156 9.49 6.01 -4.09
CA ARG A 156 8.28 6.74 -4.50
C ARG A 156 7.03 5.87 -4.52
N ASP A 157 6.79 5.15 -3.42
CA ASP A 157 5.67 4.19 -3.27
C ASP A 157 5.65 3.10 -4.35
N ASN A 158 6.75 2.84 -5.04
CA ASN A 158 6.87 1.96 -6.21
C ASN A 158 5.80 2.25 -7.28
N THR A 159 5.54 3.53 -7.53
CA THR A 159 4.52 3.97 -8.50
C THR A 159 5.05 5.03 -9.46
N TYR A 160 4.46 5.06 -10.65
CA TYR A 160 4.61 6.14 -11.61
C TYR A 160 3.27 6.67 -12.07
N THR A 161 3.24 7.88 -12.62
CA THR A 161 2.04 8.51 -13.13
C THR A 161 2.16 8.71 -14.64
N VAL A 162 1.19 8.21 -15.39
CA VAL A 162 0.97 8.53 -16.80
C VAL A 162 -0.03 9.66 -16.88
N THR A 163 0.39 10.81 -17.39
CA THR A 163 -0.53 11.92 -17.66
C THR A 163 -1.04 11.82 -19.07
N LEU A 164 -2.35 11.75 -19.22
CA LEU A 164 -3.05 11.67 -20.49
C LEU A 164 -3.79 12.99 -20.79
N ALA A 165 -3.85 13.38 -22.07
CA ALA A 165 -4.77 14.41 -22.56
C ALA A 165 -5.83 13.75 -23.43
N SER A 166 -7.10 14.12 -23.22
CA SER A 166 -8.26 13.60 -23.97
C SER A 166 -8.94 14.69 -24.77
N GLY A 167 -9.43 14.31 -25.95
CA GLY A 167 -10.24 15.14 -26.83
C GLY A 167 -11.75 14.82 -26.71
N LYS A 168 -12.45 14.88 -27.84
CA LYS A 168 -13.89 14.54 -27.93
C LYS A 168 -14.16 13.08 -27.56
N PRO A 169 -15.35 12.75 -27.04
CA PRO A 169 -15.71 11.36 -26.75
C PRO A 169 -15.45 10.43 -27.94
N GLY A 170 -14.95 9.22 -27.66
CA GLY A 170 -14.59 8.20 -28.66
C GLY A 170 -13.22 8.38 -29.31
N THR A 171 -12.53 9.51 -29.10
CA THR A 171 -11.18 9.71 -29.66
C THR A 171 -10.11 9.11 -28.77
N ARG A 172 -8.98 8.70 -29.37
CA ARG A 172 -7.80 8.21 -28.64
C ARG A 172 -7.15 9.33 -27.85
N THR A 173 -6.72 9.03 -26.64
CA THR A 173 -5.98 9.97 -25.78
C THR A 173 -4.51 10.06 -26.19
N ARG A 174 -3.83 11.10 -25.72
CA ARG A 174 -2.39 11.31 -25.95
C ARG A 174 -1.64 11.28 -24.62
N VAL A 175 -0.52 10.57 -24.57
CA VAL A 175 0.42 10.61 -23.42
C VAL A 175 1.11 11.97 -23.41
N VAL A 176 0.99 12.68 -22.30
CA VAL A 176 1.64 13.98 -22.06
C VAL A 176 2.98 13.77 -21.35
N SER A 177 2.99 12.95 -20.30
CA SER A 177 4.19 12.65 -19.52
C SER A 177 4.08 11.32 -18.78
N VAL A 178 5.25 10.79 -18.38
CA VAL A 178 5.37 9.64 -17.47
C VAL A 178 6.38 10.04 -16.39
N ILE A 179 5.95 10.09 -15.12
CA ILE A 179 6.76 10.59 -14.01
C ILE A 179 6.67 9.65 -12.80
N PRO A 180 7.81 9.15 -12.28
CA PRO A 180 9.12 9.14 -12.90
C PRO A 180 9.14 8.35 -14.21
N SER A 181 10.12 8.60 -15.09
CA SER A 181 10.32 7.76 -16.26
C SER A 181 10.76 6.35 -15.83
N VAL A 182 10.21 5.33 -16.48
CA VAL A 182 10.54 3.92 -16.17
C VAL A 182 11.50 3.38 -17.25
N PRO A 183 12.78 3.23 -16.94
CA PRO A 183 13.76 2.75 -17.92
C PRO A 183 13.38 1.37 -18.49
N GLY A 184 13.55 1.21 -19.80
CA GLY A 184 13.27 -0.06 -20.49
C GLY A 184 11.79 -0.39 -20.70
N VAL A 185 10.88 0.48 -20.29
CA VAL A 185 9.42 0.26 -20.44
C VAL A 185 8.84 1.24 -21.47
N LYS A 186 8.13 0.70 -22.45
CA LYS A 186 7.33 1.45 -23.44
C LYS A 186 5.85 1.34 -23.09
N LEU A 187 5.12 2.46 -23.09
CA LEU A 187 3.67 2.46 -22.93
C LEU A 187 2.99 2.43 -24.29
N GLN A 188 2.13 1.43 -24.51
CA GLN A 188 1.21 1.38 -25.62
C GLN A 188 -0.14 1.92 -25.16
N ASN A 189 -0.44 3.17 -25.50
CA ASN A 189 -1.68 3.83 -25.09
C ASN A 189 -2.82 3.54 -26.06
N GLU A 190 -3.89 2.91 -25.55
CA GLU A 190 -5.13 2.62 -26.27
C GLU A 190 -6.36 3.23 -25.56
N VAL A 191 -6.15 4.12 -24.59
CA VAL A 191 -7.22 4.76 -23.82
C VAL A 191 -8.04 5.70 -24.70
N LEU A 192 -9.36 5.63 -24.56
CA LEU A 192 -10.31 6.48 -25.26
C LEU A 192 -10.90 7.54 -24.31
N ALA A 193 -11.29 8.68 -24.90
CA ALA A 193 -12.07 9.70 -24.22
C ALA A 193 -13.54 9.24 -24.08
N SER A 194 -14.15 9.45 -22.91
CA SER A 194 -15.52 9.04 -22.60
C SER A 194 -16.36 10.20 -22.11
N VAL A 195 -17.67 10.13 -22.32
CA VAL A 195 -18.65 11.04 -21.71
C VAL A 195 -18.77 10.82 -20.19
N LYS A 196 -18.44 9.61 -19.71
CA LYS A 196 -18.43 9.29 -18.29
C LYS A 196 -17.36 10.10 -17.56
N GLN A 197 -17.68 10.65 -16.40
CA GLN A 197 -16.75 11.38 -15.53
C GLN A 197 -16.04 10.44 -14.55
N GLN A 198 -15.49 9.33 -15.08
CA GLN A 198 -14.93 8.23 -14.30
C GLN A 198 -13.57 7.81 -14.88
N ASP A 199 -12.66 7.37 -13.99
CA ASP A 199 -11.42 6.71 -14.35
C ASP A 199 -11.71 5.21 -14.54
N ASP A 200 -11.78 4.79 -15.77
CA ASP A 200 -11.90 3.38 -16.17
C ASP A 200 -10.67 2.96 -17.00
N ALA A 201 -9.52 3.58 -16.76
CA ALA A 201 -8.27 3.25 -17.43
C ALA A 201 -7.40 2.32 -16.58
N TRP A 202 -6.87 1.28 -17.20
CA TRP A 202 -6.07 0.24 -16.59
C TRP A 202 -4.76 0.06 -17.32
N ILE A 203 -3.71 -0.30 -16.56
CA ILE A 203 -2.40 -0.64 -17.09
C ILE A 203 -2.22 -2.15 -16.97
N TYR A 204 -1.88 -2.80 -18.09
CA TYR A 204 -1.69 -4.25 -18.19
C TYR A 204 -0.24 -4.58 -18.51
N GLY A 205 0.29 -5.58 -17.86
CA GLY A 205 1.62 -6.13 -18.07
C GLY A 205 2.18 -6.75 -16.80
N GLY A 206 3.22 -7.54 -16.94
CA GLY A 206 3.94 -8.15 -15.81
C GLY A 206 5.21 -7.37 -15.46
N PRO A 207 5.89 -7.74 -14.36
CA PRO A 207 7.10 -7.07 -13.88
C PRO A 207 8.26 -7.04 -14.88
N GLU A 208 8.36 -8.06 -15.73
CA GLU A 208 9.43 -8.17 -16.75
C GLU A 208 9.00 -7.63 -18.13
N ALA A 209 7.79 -7.10 -18.24
CA ALA A 209 7.31 -6.58 -19.52
C ALA A 209 8.07 -5.32 -19.94
N SER A 210 8.60 -5.32 -21.16
CA SER A 210 9.19 -4.14 -21.81
C SER A 210 8.12 -3.23 -22.46
N VAL A 211 6.90 -3.75 -22.65
CA VAL A 211 5.74 -3.00 -23.15
C VAL A 211 4.59 -3.18 -22.18
N LEU A 212 4.06 -2.07 -21.68
CA LEU A 212 2.83 -2.03 -20.88
C LEU A 212 1.70 -1.45 -21.73
N LEU A 213 0.55 -2.10 -21.67
CA LEU A 213 -0.62 -1.69 -22.41
C LEU A 213 -1.54 -0.87 -21.51
N VAL A 214 -1.91 0.33 -21.92
CA VAL A 214 -2.86 1.19 -21.19
C VAL A 214 -4.17 1.21 -21.97
N ARG A 215 -5.26 0.69 -21.37
CA ARG A 215 -6.58 0.54 -21.98
C ARG A 215 -7.68 1.07 -21.10
N GLY A 216 -8.85 1.26 -21.71
CA GLY A 216 -10.06 1.70 -21.04
C GLY A 216 -10.46 3.11 -21.43
N THR A 217 -11.07 3.86 -20.50
CA THR A 217 -11.56 5.20 -20.79
C THR A 217 -11.26 6.19 -19.67
N ILE A 218 -11.10 7.46 -20.06
CA ILE A 218 -11.03 8.60 -19.12
C ILE A 218 -12.02 9.69 -19.56
N PRO A 219 -12.38 10.63 -18.67
CA PRO A 219 -13.25 11.75 -19.04
C PRO A 219 -12.74 12.51 -20.27
N ALA A 220 -13.66 12.85 -21.18
CA ALA A 220 -13.35 13.65 -22.37
C ALA A 220 -12.97 15.10 -22.05
N ASN A 221 -12.30 15.77 -22.99
CA ASN A 221 -11.93 17.19 -22.95
C ASN A 221 -11.08 17.56 -21.72
N ARG A 222 -10.12 16.69 -21.35
CA ARG A 222 -9.13 16.93 -20.30
C ARG A 222 -7.77 17.24 -20.90
N SER A 223 -7.18 18.38 -20.50
CA SER A 223 -5.79 18.69 -20.86
C SER A 223 -4.80 17.84 -20.09
N SER A 224 -5.19 17.35 -18.89
CA SER A 224 -4.39 16.53 -17.99
C SER A 224 -5.29 15.58 -17.20
N PHE A 225 -5.01 14.29 -17.25
CA PHE A 225 -5.66 13.25 -16.46
C PHE A 225 -4.61 12.22 -16.05
N ALA A 226 -4.54 11.89 -14.75
CA ALA A 226 -3.49 11.05 -14.20
C ALA A 226 -3.97 9.59 -14.04
N VAL A 227 -3.30 8.67 -14.70
CA VAL A 227 -3.42 7.22 -14.51
C VAL A 227 -2.14 6.72 -13.84
N LYS A 228 -2.25 5.90 -12.79
CA LYS A 228 -1.09 5.48 -11.99
C LYS A 228 -0.78 4.02 -12.21
N GLY A 229 0.51 3.74 -12.46
CA GLY A 229 1.04 2.39 -12.64
C GLY A 229 1.97 1.94 -11.52
N ALA A 230 2.17 0.62 -11.41
CA ALA A 230 3.15 -0.01 -10.55
C ALA A 230 4.54 0.03 -11.16
N MET A 231 5.52 0.45 -10.37
CA MET A 231 6.93 0.49 -10.73
C MET A 231 7.58 -0.82 -10.27
N HIS A 232 7.77 -1.76 -11.19
CA HIS A 232 8.27 -3.10 -10.85
C HIS A 232 9.81 -3.18 -10.68
N LYS A 233 10.53 -2.13 -11.07
CA LYS A 233 12.01 -2.05 -10.95
C LYS A 233 12.41 -0.73 -10.28
N PRO A 234 12.03 -0.51 -8.99
CA PRO A 234 12.26 0.78 -8.32
C PRO A 234 13.73 1.17 -8.25
N ALA A 235 14.64 0.23 -8.08
CA ALA A 235 16.07 0.47 -8.07
C ALA A 235 16.59 1.03 -9.41
N SER A 236 16.10 0.53 -10.53
CA SER A 236 16.46 1.04 -11.86
C SER A 236 15.96 2.46 -12.10
N VAL A 237 14.75 2.75 -11.63
CA VAL A 237 14.18 4.11 -11.72
C VAL A 237 14.94 5.07 -10.81
N PHE A 238 15.26 4.66 -9.59
CA PHE A 238 16.06 5.47 -8.67
C PHE A 238 17.44 5.79 -9.27
N ARG A 239 18.15 4.80 -9.84
CA ARG A 239 19.45 5.06 -10.48
C ARG A 239 19.33 6.06 -11.63
N ALA A 240 18.33 5.96 -12.46
CA ALA A 240 18.11 6.91 -13.55
C ALA A 240 17.84 8.33 -13.02
N GLU A 241 17.05 8.46 -11.95
CA GLU A 241 16.75 9.75 -11.35
C GLU A 241 17.98 10.34 -10.63
N ILE A 242 18.70 9.55 -9.82
CA ILE A 242 19.89 10.04 -9.12
C ILE A 242 20.98 10.48 -10.11
N GLU A 243 21.21 9.74 -11.20
CA GLU A 243 22.17 10.13 -12.23
C GLU A 243 21.76 11.43 -12.93
N LYS A 244 20.47 11.63 -13.17
CA LYS A 244 19.93 12.89 -13.73
C LYS A 244 20.15 14.05 -12.77
N GLU A 245 19.87 13.88 -11.46
CA GLU A 245 20.08 14.89 -10.44
C GLU A 245 21.60 15.25 -10.29
N LEU A 246 22.47 14.23 -10.28
CA LEU A 246 23.92 14.44 -10.23
C LEU A 246 24.41 15.21 -11.46
N LYS A 247 23.93 14.85 -12.64
CA LYS A 247 24.25 15.57 -13.89
C LYS A 247 23.79 17.04 -13.84
N ALA A 248 22.63 17.31 -13.27
CA ALA A 248 22.12 18.69 -13.07
C ALA A 248 23.02 19.51 -12.10
N LYS A 249 23.79 18.82 -11.23
CA LYS A 249 24.83 19.42 -10.37
C LYS A 249 26.23 19.40 -11.00
N ASN A 250 26.35 19.07 -12.30
CA ASN A 250 27.61 18.90 -13.03
C ASN A 250 28.52 17.81 -12.43
N ILE A 251 27.95 16.77 -11.82
CA ILE A 251 28.66 15.59 -11.31
C ILE A 251 28.53 14.48 -12.35
N ILE A 252 29.68 13.94 -12.77
CA ILE A 252 29.77 12.90 -13.81
C ILE A 252 29.90 11.53 -13.14
N VAL A 253 29.07 10.56 -13.56
CA VAL A 253 29.18 9.14 -13.17
C VAL A 253 29.70 8.35 -14.37
N GLU A 254 30.92 7.78 -14.26
CA GLU A 254 31.64 7.17 -15.41
C GLU A 254 31.28 5.69 -15.62
N LYS A 255 30.79 5.00 -14.57
CA LYS A 255 30.41 3.56 -14.59
C LYS A 255 31.57 2.63 -14.97
N LYS A 256 32.81 2.98 -14.62
CA LYS A 256 33.96 2.12 -14.81
C LYS A 256 33.84 0.84 -14.00
N LYS A 257 34.34 -0.27 -14.56
CA LYS A 257 34.48 -1.54 -13.86
C LYS A 257 35.85 -1.63 -13.18
N GLY A 258 35.96 -2.46 -12.15
CA GLY A 258 37.21 -2.72 -11.47
C GLY A 258 37.69 -1.58 -10.56
N VAL A 259 36.82 -0.67 -10.17
CA VAL A 259 37.10 0.35 -9.14
C VAL A 259 37.25 -0.30 -7.76
N SER A 260 37.78 0.45 -6.79
CA SER A 260 37.98 -0.04 -5.42
C SER A 260 36.67 -0.57 -4.82
N THR A 261 36.80 -1.65 -4.03
CA THR A 261 35.71 -2.27 -3.26
C THR A 261 35.85 -2.02 -1.76
N GLU A 262 36.90 -1.32 -1.33
CA GLU A 262 37.09 -0.96 0.08
C GLU A 262 35.97 -0.02 0.52
N CYS A 263 35.08 -0.51 1.38
CA CYS A 263 33.84 0.14 1.75
C CYS A 263 34.02 1.02 2.99
N ARG A 264 33.48 2.24 2.96
CA ARG A 264 33.46 3.17 4.07
C ARG A 264 32.06 3.61 4.33
N GLU A 265 31.59 3.39 5.56
CA GLU A 265 30.26 3.86 5.98
C GLU A 265 30.24 5.40 5.92
N TRP A 266 29.16 5.96 5.42
CA TRP A 266 29.03 7.38 5.24
C TRP A 266 27.90 7.96 6.10
N PHE A 267 26.66 7.51 5.86
CA PHE A 267 25.52 7.88 6.68
C PHE A 267 24.41 6.84 6.61
N THR A 268 23.53 6.90 7.58
CA THR A 268 22.31 6.10 7.63
C THR A 268 21.09 7.02 7.53
N VAL A 269 20.08 6.56 6.80
CA VAL A 269 18.74 7.17 6.77
C VAL A 269 17.78 6.25 7.47
N GLU A 270 17.03 6.81 8.41
CA GLU A 270 15.95 6.11 9.10
C GLU A 270 14.61 6.44 8.43
N SER A 271 13.74 5.45 8.34
CA SER A 271 12.36 5.65 7.92
C SER A 271 11.57 6.45 8.96
N PRO A 272 10.37 6.92 8.64
CA PRO A 272 9.37 7.27 9.64
C PRO A 272 9.17 6.13 10.65
N LEU A 273 8.66 6.45 11.84
CA LEU A 273 8.36 5.47 12.88
C LEU A 273 7.31 4.46 12.40
N LEU A 274 7.40 3.22 12.90
CA LEU A 274 6.49 2.15 12.52
C LEU A 274 5.01 2.54 12.69
N LYS A 275 4.66 3.25 13.79
CA LYS A 275 3.29 3.77 13.99
C LYS A 275 2.81 4.71 12.90
N GLU A 276 3.71 5.49 12.29
CA GLU A 276 3.36 6.40 11.19
C GLU A 276 3.15 5.64 9.88
N ILE A 277 3.95 4.60 9.64
CA ILE A 277 3.76 3.68 8.51
C ILE A 277 2.42 2.95 8.66
N VAL A 278 2.11 2.43 9.86
CA VAL A 278 0.82 1.83 10.20
C VAL A 278 -0.33 2.82 9.99
N PHE A 279 -0.14 4.08 10.41
CA PHE A 279 -1.13 5.13 10.20
C PHE A 279 -1.50 5.28 8.72
N TYR A 280 -0.52 5.47 7.83
CA TYR A 280 -0.80 5.63 6.41
C TYR A 280 -1.26 4.32 5.74
N THR A 281 -0.81 3.16 6.22
CA THR A 281 -1.29 1.86 5.76
C THR A 281 -2.81 1.74 5.92
N ASN A 282 -3.33 2.04 7.10
CA ASN A 282 -4.76 1.94 7.38
C ASN A 282 -5.54 3.13 6.81
N LYS A 283 -5.04 4.35 7.00
CA LYS A 283 -5.69 5.61 6.60
C LYS A 283 -5.89 5.73 5.09
N ASN A 284 -4.87 5.39 4.32
CA ASN A 284 -4.85 5.52 2.86
C ASN A 284 -4.95 4.17 2.14
N SER A 285 -5.03 3.06 2.90
CA SER A 285 -5.10 1.70 2.36
C SER A 285 -3.92 1.36 1.43
N VAL A 286 -2.69 1.72 1.83
CA VAL A 286 -1.49 1.56 1.01
C VAL A 286 -1.07 0.09 0.99
N ASN A 287 -1.18 -0.56 -0.19
CA ASN A 287 -0.85 -1.97 -0.34
C ASN A 287 0.65 -2.24 -0.12
N LEU A 288 1.52 -1.42 -0.72
CA LEU A 288 2.96 -1.53 -0.55
C LEU A 288 3.38 -1.54 0.93
N PHE A 289 2.81 -0.64 1.74
CA PHE A 289 3.14 -0.58 3.16
C PHE A 289 2.63 -1.82 3.92
N ALA A 290 1.45 -2.31 3.55
CA ALA A 290 0.92 -3.54 4.15
C ALA A 290 1.79 -4.76 3.83
N GLU A 291 2.28 -4.89 2.59
CA GLU A 291 3.22 -5.96 2.20
C GLU A 291 4.56 -5.81 2.93
N ALA A 292 5.07 -4.59 3.08
CA ALA A 292 6.28 -4.32 3.86
C ALA A 292 6.11 -4.72 5.35
N LEU A 293 4.96 -4.40 5.95
CA LEU A 293 4.63 -4.80 7.33
C LEU A 293 4.46 -6.32 7.44
N GLY A 294 3.86 -6.98 6.45
CA GLY A 294 3.79 -8.43 6.38
C GLY A 294 5.18 -9.06 6.33
N ALA A 295 6.07 -8.54 5.50
CA ALA A 295 7.46 -8.98 5.41
C ALA A 295 8.25 -8.69 6.70
N LEU A 296 7.97 -7.58 7.40
CA LEU A 296 8.56 -7.25 8.70
C LEU A 296 8.14 -8.25 9.79
N VAL A 297 6.90 -8.73 9.73
CA VAL A 297 6.37 -9.76 10.64
C VAL A 297 7.01 -11.11 10.33
N ASN A 298 6.92 -11.59 9.10
CA ASN A 298 7.63 -12.76 8.60
C ASN A 298 7.74 -12.72 7.06
N PRO A 299 8.95 -12.58 6.51
CA PRO A 299 9.15 -12.48 5.05
C PRO A 299 8.90 -13.80 4.31
N SER A 300 8.95 -14.94 5.00
CA SER A 300 8.87 -16.27 4.38
C SER A 300 7.48 -16.89 4.47
N ASP A 301 6.79 -16.68 5.59
CA ASP A 301 5.49 -17.32 5.86
C ASP A 301 4.62 -16.45 6.77
N PHE A 302 4.02 -15.44 6.16
CA PHE A 302 3.13 -14.52 6.86
C PHE A 302 1.86 -15.20 7.38
N GLU A 303 1.25 -16.13 6.61
CA GLU A 303 0.03 -16.84 7.02
C GLU A 303 0.23 -17.64 8.31
N THR A 304 1.28 -18.45 8.38
CA THR A 304 1.57 -19.25 9.59
C THR A 304 1.83 -18.37 10.79
N THR A 305 2.58 -17.29 10.63
CA THR A 305 2.83 -16.35 11.74
C THR A 305 1.55 -15.68 12.21
N VAL A 306 0.68 -15.23 11.30
CA VAL A 306 -0.63 -14.68 11.67
C VAL A 306 -1.43 -15.68 12.52
N LYS A 307 -1.52 -16.95 12.08
CA LYS A 307 -2.24 -17.98 12.83
C LYS A 307 -1.66 -18.24 14.22
N GLN A 308 -0.34 -18.30 14.32
CA GLN A 308 0.36 -18.47 15.60
C GLN A 308 0.11 -17.29 16.55
N GLU A 309 0.24 -16.06 16.05
CA GLU A 309 0.08 -14.85 16.84
C GLU A 309 -1.37 -14.61 17.28
N LEU A 310 -2.35 -14.96 16.45
CA LEU A 310 -3.76 -14.92 16.82
C LEU A 310 -4.09 -15.98 17.88
N SER A 311 -3.60 -17.20 17.71
CA SER A 311 -3.77 -18.28 18.70
C SER A 311 -3.12 -17.92 20.04
N ALA A 312 -1.96 -17.26 20.02
CA ALA A 312 -1.26 -16.81 21.24
C ALA A 312 -2.05 -15.76 22.05
N ILE A 313 -2.97 -15.05 21.40
CA ILE A 313 -3.86 -14.07 22.06
C ILE A 313 -5.29 -14.61 22.24
N GLY A 314 -5.49 -15.92 22.06
CA GLY A 314 -6.76 -16.59 22.30
C GLY A 314 -7.79 -16.49 21.18
N ILE A 315 -7.39 -16.10 19.95
CA ILE A 315 -8.30 -15.99 18.80
C ILE A 315 -8.19 -17.28 17.95
N ASP A 316 -9.33 -17.89 17.63
CA ASP A 316 -9.38 -19.05 16.73
C ASP A 316 -8.96 -18.65 15.31
N SER A 317 -7.91 -19.28 14.81
CA SER A 317 -7.35 -19.03 13.48
C SER A 317 -7.64 -20.15 12.46
N SER A 318 -8.49 -21.13 12.80
CA SER A 318 -8.74 -22.32 11.98
C SER A 318 -9.37 -22.01 10.61
N GLY A 319 -10.21 -20.96 10.55
CA GLY A 319 -10.91 -20.55 9.32
C GLY A 319 -10.13 -19.58 8.42
N ILE A 320 -8.83 -19.36 8.66
CA ILE A 320 -8.04 -18.32 7.97
C ILE A 320 -7.25 -18.91 6.81
N THR A 321 -7.33 -18.25 5.66
CA THR A 321 -6.43 -18.42 4.50
C THR A 321 -5.91 -17.06 4.08
N ILE A 322 -4.58 -16.90 4.02
CA ILE A 322 -3.91 -15.64 3.68
C ILE A 322 -2.91 -15.89 2.54
N LYS A 323 -2.94 -15.05 1.51
CA LYS A 323 -2.04 -15.13 0.34
C LYS A 323 -1.19 -13.88 0.15
N ASP A 324 -1.56 -12.78 0.80
CA ASP A 324 -0.83 -11.52 0.83
C ASP A 324 -1.11 -10.79 2.14
N ALA A 325 -0.45 -9.69 2.39
CA ALA A 325 -0.69 -8.87 3.58
C ALA A 325 -1.64 -7.68 3.33
N CYS A 326 -1.89 -7.35 2.07
CA CYS A 326 -2.66 -6.15 1.69
C CYS A 326 -4.14 -6.41 1.40
N GLY A 327 -4.54 -7.67 1.15
CA GLY A 327 -5.91 -8.03 0.81
C GLY A 327 -6.26 -7.87 -0.66
N LEU A 328 -5.26 -7.85 -1.56
CA LEU A 328 -5.49 -7.77 -3.00
C LEU A 328 -5.86 -9.14 -3.58
N SER A 329 -5.33 -10.22 -3.02
CA SER A 329 -5.64 -11.58 -3.45
C SER A 329 -7.12 -11.94 -3.21
N PRO A 330 -7.88 -12.37 -4.23
CA PRO A 330 -9.24 -12.89 -4.05
C PRO A 330 -9.26 -14.25 -3.34
N SER A 331 -8.10 -14.87 -3.11
CA SER A 331 -7.96 -16.13 -2.38
C SER A 331 -7.75 -15.94 -0.87
N ASN A 332 -7.69 -14.70 -0.38
CA ASN A 332 -7.77 -14.44 1.06
C ASN A 332 -9.18 -14.72 1.56
N ALA A 333 -9.29 -15.41 2.68
CA ALA A 333 -10.56 -15.68 3.33
C ALA A 333 -10.37 -15.77 4.85
N LEU A 334 -11.25 -15.15 5.60
CA LEU A 334 -11.28 -15.25 7.06
C LEU A 334 -12.67 -14.90 7.63
N PRO A 335 -13.02 -15.44 8.81
CA PRO A 335 -14.25 -15.11 9.51
C PRO A 335 -14.31 -13.65 10.00
N ALA A 336 -15.52 -13.07 10.04
CA ALA A 336 -15.72 -11.73 10.56
C ALA A 336 -15.36 -11.62 12.04
N GLU A 337 -15.69 -12.64 12.83
CA GLU A 337 -15.38 -12.69 14.27
C GLU A 337 -13.88 -12.58 14.56
N VAL A 338 -13.02 -13.16 13.73
CA VAL A 338 -11.55 -13.08 13.88
C VAL A 338 -11.06 -11.63 13.90
N ILE A 339 -11.57 -10.82 12.98
CA ILE A 339 -11.19 -9.39 12.92
C ILE A 339 -11.82 -8.62 14.09
N THR A 340 -13.06 -8.95 14.48
CA THR A 340 -13.69 -8.30 15.63
C THR A 340 -12.94 -8.62 16.92
N ASP A 341 -12.51 -9.85 17.13
CA ASP A 341 -11.72 -10.25 18.30
C ASP A 341 -10.31 -9.64 18.29
N LEU A 342 -9.69 -9.54 17.10
CA LEU A 342 -8.45 -8.78 16.95
C LEU A 342 -8.63 -7.30 17.33
N LEU A 343 -9.73 -6.67 16.93
CA LEU A 343 -10.05 -5.27 17.30
C LEU A 343 -10.23 -5.13 18.81
N LEU A 344 -10.93 -6.06 19.48
CA LEU A 344 -11.05 -6.07 20.94
C LEU A 344 -9.68 -6.11 21.61
N TRP A 345 -8.84 -7.05 21.19
CA TRP A 345 -7.48 -7.19 21.71
C TRP A 345 -6.63 -5.93 21.44
N ALA A 346 -6.66 -5.42 20.20
CA ALA A 346 -5.88 -4.26 19.79
C ALA A 346 -6.23 -2.99 20.55
N LYS A 347 -7.51 -2.79 20.89
CA LYS A 347 -7.96 -1.64 21.67
C LYS A 347 -7.32 -1.59 23.05
N SER A 348 -7.15 -2.75 23.69
CA SER A 348 -6.57 -2.87 25.03
C SER A 348 -5.04 -2.87 25.06
N HIS A 349 -4.37 -3.33 23.98
CA HIS A 349 -2.93 -3.62 23.97
C HIS A 349 -2.10 -2.71 23.08
N LEU A 350 -2.66 -2.15 21.99
CA LEU A 350 -1.92 -1.32 21.03
C LEU A 350 -2.19 0.19 21.17
N GLY A 351 -3.19 0.55 21.98
CA GLY A 351 -3.49 1.94 22.29
C GLY A 351 -3.76 2.82 21.06
N ASP A 352 -3.32 4.08 21.15
CA ASP A 352 -3.56 5.09 20.11
C ASP A 352 -2.76 4.84 18.84
N SER A 353 -1.62 4.16 18.89
CA SER A 353 -0.80 3.86 17.70
C SER A 353 -1.60 3.06 16.66
N PHE A 354 -2.47 2.17 17.10
CA PHE A 354 -3.37 1.43 16.21
C PHE A 354 -4.71 2.15 16.00
N PHE A 355 -5.37 2.58 17.09
CA PHE A 355 -6.70 3.17 17.03
C PHE A 355 -6.75 4.45 16.16
N ALA A 356 -5.78 5.35 16.33
CA ALA A 356 -5.70 6.58 15.56
C ALA A 356 -5.41 6.36 14.06
N SER A 357 -4.83 5.20 13.70
CA SER A 357 -4.54 4.85 12.31
C SER A 357 -5.80 4.57 11.48
N LEU A 358 -6.92 4.24 12.12
CA LEU A 358 -8.16 3.93 11.43
C LEU A 358 -8.82 5.20 10.86
N PRO A 359 -9.31 5.17 9.61
CA PRO A 359 -10.09 6.24 9.00
C PRO A 359 -11.30 6.63 9.85
N ARG A 360 -11.64 7.93 9.84
CA ARG A 360 -12.77 8.51 10.60
C ARG A 360 -13.99 8.68 9.70
N GLY A 361 -15.14 8.27 10.20
CA GLY A 361 -16.44 8.46 9.54
C GLY A 361 -16.72 9.92 9.20
N GLY A 362 -17.25 10.17 8.01
CA GLY A 362 -17.59 11.50 7.53
C GLY A 362 -16.41 12.41 7.14
N ILE A 363 -15.17 12.06 7.50
CA ILE A 363 -13.98 12.91 7.35
C ILE A 363 -13.02 12.32 6.32
N ASP A 364 -12.64 11.07 6.51
CA ASP A 364 -11.56 10.46 5.73
C ASP A 364 -12.06 9.80 4.45
N ARG A 365 -11.18 9.75 3.44
CA ARG A 365 -11.51 9.10 2.17
C ARG A 365 -11.99 7.65 2.41
N GLY A 366 -13.02 7.22 1.71
CA GLY A 366 -13.66 5.91 1.86
C GLY A 366 -14.78 5.86 2.90
N LEU A 367 -14.80 6.80 3.87
CA LEU A 367 -15.86 6.95 4.87
C LEU A 367 -16.60 8.29 4.77
N ARG A 368 -16.33 9.09 3.73
CA ARG A 368 -17.03 10.38 3.51
C ARG A 368 -18.53 10.22 3.23
N VAL A 369 -18.94 9.08 2.73
CA VAL A 369 -20.34 8.74 2.52
C VAL A 369 -21.17 8.92 3.81
N TYR A 370 -20.56 8.73 4.96
CA TYR A 370 -21.21 8.89 6.28
C TYR A 370 -21.15 10.33 6.84
N SER A 371 -20.76 11.33 6.05
CA SER A 371 -20.63 12.74 6.50
C SER A 371 -21.97 13.35 6.93
N ALA A 372 -23.06 12.96 6.28
CA ALA A 372 -24.41 13.43 6.60
C ALA A 372 -25.09 12.64 7.71
N ASP A 373 -24.52 11.51 8.14
CA ASP A 373 -25.10 10.69 9.19
C ASP A 373 -24.70 11.24 10.59
N PRO A 374 -25.67 11.66 11.43
CA PRO A 374 -25.38 12.26 12.73
C PRO A 374 -24.87 11.24 13.77
N VAL A 375 -24.98 9.95 13.49
CA VAL A 375 -24.50 8.87 14.37
C VAL A 375 -23.10 8.43 13.96
N LEU A 376 -22.87 8.24 12.65
CA LEU A 376 -21.60 7.73 12.13
C LEU A 376 -20.57 8.84 11.94
N GLY A 377 -20.99 10.08 11.67
CA GLY A 377 -20.11 11.22 11.51
C GLY A 377 -19.28 11.48 12.77
N GLY A 378 -17.97 11.22 12.71
CA GLY A 378 -17.05 11.41 13.83
C GLY A 378 -16.98 10.27 14.86
N ASN A 379 -18.03 9.47 15.01
CA ASN A 379 -18.09 8.36 15.97
C ASN A 379 -17.57 7.04 15.40
N LEU A 380 -17.46 6.93 14.08
CA LEU A 380 -16.96 5.76 13.38
C LEU A 380 -15.46 5.89 13.13
N ARG A 381 -14.71 4.85 13.47
CA ARG A 381 -13.31 4.65 13.04
C ARG A 381 -13.19 3.27 12.45
N ALA A 382 -13.03 3.18 11.13
CA ALA A 382 -13.06 1.89 10.48
C ALA A 382 -12.17 1.81 9.23
N LYS A 383 -11.64 0.61 8.99
CA LYS A 383 -10.96 0.24 7.75
C LYS A 383 -11.97 -0.28 6.76
N THR A 384 -11.95 0.27 5.56
CA THR A 384 -12.74 -0.20 4.43
C THR A 384 -11.99 -1.25 3.61
N GLY A 385 -12.70 -2.19 3.03
CA GLY A 385 -12.21 -3.12 2.02
C GLY A 385 -13.12 -3.11 0.79
N SER A 386 -12.51 -3.18 -0.40
CA SER A 386 -13.23 -3.15 -1.65
C SER A 386 -12.46 -3.88 -2.74
N MET A 387 -13.14 -4.79 -3.43
CA MET A 387 -12.72 -5.38 -4.69
C MET A 387 -13.97 -5.78 -5.48
N PHE A 388 -13.82 -6.32 -6.67
CA PHE A 388 -14.97 -6.73 -7.47
C PHE A 388 -15.86 -7.72 -6.70
N GLY A 389 -17.13 -7.36 -6.54
CA GLY A 389 -18.12 -8.16 -5.80
C GLY A 389 -17.87 -8.26 -4.28
N VAL A 390 -16.98 -7.45 -3.70
CA VAL A 390 -16.68 -7.47 -2.26
C VAL A 390 -16.74 -6.08 -1.66
N ARG A 391 -17.42 -5.98 -0.52
CA ARG A 391 -17.37 -4.84 0.41
C ARG A 391 -17.07 -5.35 1.80
N ALA A 392 -16.21 -4.64 2.49
CA ALA A 392 -15.83 -4.95 3.85
C ALA A 392 -15.67 -3.67 4.66
N LEU A 393 -16.06 -3.71 5.92
CA LEU A 393 -15.88 -2.63 6.89
C LEU A 393 -15.59 -3.25 8.25
N ALA A 394 -14.54 -2.77 8.93
CA ALA A 394 -14.23 -3.23 10.28
C ALA A 394 -13.58 -2.12 11.12
N GLY A 395 -13.94 -2.02 12.37
CA GLY A 395 -13.42 -0.97 13.24
C GLY A 395 -14.23 -0.79 14.52
N TYR A 396 -14.35 0.47 14.95
CA TYR A 396 -15.00 0.85 16.18
C TYR A 396 -16.10 1.89 15.93
N LEU A 397 -17.17 1.77 16.67
CA LEU A 397 -18.29 2.71 16.69
C LEU A 397 -18.58 3.14 18.13
N SER A 398 -18.52 4.44 18.40
CA SER A 398 -18.99 4.98 19.67
C SER A 398 -20.50 5.19 19.60
N THR A 399 -21.23 4.57 20.51
CA THR A 399 -22.69 4.66 20.58
C THR A 399 -23.14 5.96 21.27
N ARG A 400 -24.41 6.31 21.15
CA ARG A 400 -25.01 7.47 21.85
C ARG A 400 -24.96 7.35 23.37
N ASN A 401 -24.90 6.14 23.90
CA ASN A 401 -24.82 5.86 25.34
C ASN A 401 -23.37 5.86 25.86
N GLY A 402 -22.40 6.22 25.03
CA GLY A 402 -20.98 6.28 25.42
C GLY A 402 -20.24 4.93 25.40
N GLU A 403 -20.90 3.86 24.96
CA GLU A 403 -20.24 2.57 24.77
C GLU A 403 -19.44 2.56 23.48
N THR A 404 -18.40 1.72 23.40
CA THR A 404 -17.66 1.47 22.17
C THR A 404 -17.92 0.03 21.71
N LEU A 405 -18.32 -0.11 20.47
CA LEU A 405 -18.48 -1.40 19.80
C LEU A 405 -17.31 -1.63 18.87
N ALA A 406 -16.76 -2.85 18.85
CA ALA A 406 -15.92 -3.36 17.80
C ALA A 406 -16.78 -4.15 16.81
N PHE A 407 -16.57 -3.95 15.53
CA PHE A 407 -17.41 -4.60 14.53
C PHE A 407 -16.64 -4.97 13.27
N THR A 408 -17.15 -5.99 12.58
CA THR A 408 -16.70 -6.42 11.25
C THR A 408 -17.89 -6.83 10.40
N ILE A 409 -17.94 -6.31 9.18
CA ILE A 409 -18.95 -6.62 8.18
C ILE A 409 -18.24 -7.02 6.89
N PHE A 410 -18.48 -8.23 6.41
CA PHE A 410 -18.05 -8.73 5.10
C PHE A 410 -19.27 -9.02 4.23
N VAL A 411 -19.28 -8.48 3.01
CA VAL A 411 -20.30 -8.74 2.00
C VAL A 411 -19.59 -9.17 0.72
N ASN A 412 -19.78 -10.41 0.34
CA ASN A 412 -19.18 -11.01 -0.85
C ASN A 412 -20.26 -11.39 -1.87
N ASN A 413 -19.93 -11.25 -3.14
CA ASN A 413 -20.80 -11.61 -4.28
C ASN A 413 -22.12 -10.83 -4.31
N TYR A 414 -22.11 -9.58 -3.84
CA TYR A 414 -23.27 -8.68 -3.99
C TYR A 414 -23.46 -8.32 -5.47
N THR A 415 -24.69 -7.94 -5.83
CA THR A 415 -25.06 -7.44 -7.16
C THR A 415 -25.70 -6.06 -7.05
N GLY A 416 -25.73 -5.28 -8.14
CA GLY A 416 -26.38 -3.97 -8.16
C GLY A 416 -25.49 -2.78 -7.88
N ASP A 417 -26.10 -1.65 -7.49
CA ASP A 417 -25.43 -0.37 -7.32
C ASP A 417 -24.53 -0.36 -6.08
N LEU A 418 -23.25 -0.06 -6.32
CA LEU A 418 -22.22 0.03 -5.31
C LEU A 418 -22.52 1.03 -4.19
N VAL A 419 -23.09 2.21 -4.56
CA VAL A 419 -23.40 3.28 -3.60
C VAL A 419 -24.47 2.80 -2.62
N LYS A 420 -25.55 2.19 -3.16
CA LYS A 420 -26.62 1.63 -2.33
C LYS A 420 -26.13 0.55 -1.38
N ILE A 421 -25.24 -0.34 -1.85
CA ILE A 421 -24.63 -1.37 -0.99
C ILE A 421 -23.79 -0.73 0.11
N GLN A 422 -23.01 0.30 -0.23
CA GLN A 422 -22.17 0.99 0.75
C GLN A 422 -22.97 1.78 1.79
N GLU A 423 -24.13 2.33 1.42
CA GLU A 423 -25.06 2.98 2.35
C GLU A 423 -25.79 1.98 3.25
N THR A 424 -25.95 0.74 2.81
CA THR A 424 -26.60 -0.32 3.60
C THR A 424 -25.65 -0.95 4.63
N ILE A 425 -24.36 -1.06 4.31
CA ILE A 425 -23.30 -1.58 5.19
C ILE A 425 -22.92 -0.55 6.24
#